data_9a610caf5479cf49bb07e4b231037ed9
#
_entry.id   9a610caf5479cf49bb07e4b231037ed9
#
_cell.length_a   1.000
_cell.length_b   1.000
_cell.length_c   1.000
_cell.angle_alpha   90.00
_cell.angle_beta   90.00
_cell.angle_gamma   90.00
#
_symmetry.space_group_name_H-M   'P 1'
#
loop_
_entity.id
_entity.type
_entity.pdbx_description
1 polymer ?
#
loop_
_entity_poly.entity_id
_entity_poly.type
_entity_poly.pdbx_seq_one_letter_code
_entity_poly.pdbx_strand_id
1 'polypeptide(L)'
;MKKLTLVALLLLAFFLGYGFSRLTSRPNTGPRVTGIGGIFFKAKDPAALKAWYSKYLGMRMGGYGANFEWHQGMDSTKKGFTTWALFKETTKYFQPSEKEFMINYRVEGLDQLLANMKAGGILPVDSVQKVSYGSFVHIMDPEGNKIELWQPNDVEYAKMGSDNNK
;
A
#
# COMPACT_ATOMS: atom_id res chain seq x y z
N MET A 1 -0.52 -53.36 -21.94
CA MET A 1 -0.10 -53.15 -20.53
C MET A 1 0.87 -51.97 -20.39
N LYS A 2 2.00 -51.87 -21.11
CA LYS A 2 2.99 -50.76 -20.92
C LYS A 2 2.46 -49.34 -21.12
N LYS A 3 1.50 -49.10 -22.06
CA LYS A 3 0.91 -47.77 -22.29
C LYS A 3 0.01 -47.32 -21.16
N LEU A 4 -0.73 -48.23 -20.53
CA LEU A 4 -1.63 -47.92 -19.41
C LEU A 4 -0.83 -47.53 -18.14
N THR A 5 0.28 -48.22 -17.92
CA THR A 5 1.20 -47.95 -16.80
C THR A 5 1.86 -46.56 -16.95
N LEU A 6 2.23 -46.18 -18.18
CA LEU A 6 2.83 -44.86 -18.44
C LEU A 6 1.83 -43.72 -18.19
N VAL A 7 0.56 -43.87 -18.64
CA VAL A 7 -0.48 -42.86 -18.41
C VAL A 7 -0.78 -42.71 -16.90
N ALA A 8 -0.83 -43.83 -16.16
CA ALA A 8 -1.03 -43.80 -14.72
C ALA A 8 0.09 -43.06 -13.98
N LEU A 9 1.37 -43.29 -14.38
CA LEU A 9 2.52 -42.58 -13.82
C LEU A 9 2.49 -41.08 -14.12
N LEU A 10 2.12 -40.68 -15.33
CA LEU A 10 1.98 -39.25 -15.69
C LEU A 10 0.87 -38.55 -14.92
N LEU A 11 -0.27 -39.24 -14.73
CA LEU A 11 -1.36 -38.69 -13.92
C LEU A 11 -0.95 -38.54 -12.42
N LEU A 12 -0.24 -39.56 -11.89
CA LEU A 12 0.26 -39.48 -10.51
C LEU A 12 1.28 -38.37 -10.34
N ALA A 13 2.19 -38.15 -11.28
CA ALA A 13 3.14 -37.05 -11.26
C ALA A 13 2.44 -35.67 -11.34
N PHE A 14 1.38 -35.57 -12.18
CA PHE A 14 0.57 -34.36 -12.29
C PHE A 14 -0.15 -34.03 -10.97
N PHE A 15 -0.80 -35.03 -10.35
CA PHE A 15 -1.48 -34.84 -9.08
C PHE A 15 -0.55 -34.54 -7.92
N LEU A 16 0.63 -35.17 -7.88
CA LEU A 16 1.67 -34.86 -6.90
C LEU A 16 2.21 -33.44 -7.10
N GLY A 17 2.51 -33.05 -8.34
CA GLY A 17 2.96 -31.69 -8.66
C GLY A 17 1.91 -30.63 -8.34
N TYR A 18 0.63 -30.88 -8.66
CA TYR A 18 -0.49 -30.00 -8.33
C TYR A 18 -0.71 -29.88 -6.82
N GLY A 19 -0.66 -31.00 -6.09
CA GLY A 19 -0.76 -31.03 -4.63
C GLY A 19 0.39 -30.27 -3.96
N PHE A 20 1.62 -30.44 -4.45
CA PHE A 20 2.79 -29.73 -3.93
C PHE A 20 2.73 -28.23 -4.19
N SER A 21 2.26 -27.81 -5.38
CA SER A 21 2.06 -26.40 -5.73
C SER A 21 1.04 -25.71 -4.79
N ARG A 22 -0.01 -26.39 -4.38
CA ARG A 22 -1.01 -25.87 -3.42
C ARG A 22 -0.45 -25.77 -2.00
N LEU A 23 0.45 -26.67 -1.60
CA LEU A 23 1.06 -26.64 -0.26
C LEU A 23 2.09 -25.52 -0.09
N THR A 24 2.74 -25.10 -1.19
CA THR A 24 3.75 -24.01 -1.16
C THR A 24 3.15 -22.62 -1.26
N SER A 25 1.89 -22.50 -1.70
CA SER A 25 1.18 -21.22 -1.87
C SER A 25 0.31 -20.89 -0.67
N ARG A 26 0.85 -20.93 0.56
CA ARG A 26 0.15 -20.37 1.71
C ARG A 26 0.10 -18.85 1.53
N PRO A 27 -1.11 -18.22 1.49
CA PRO A 27 -1.16 -16.77 1.52
C PRO A 27 -0.45 -16.28 2.79
N ASN A 28 0.44 -15.32 2.64
CA ASN A 28 1.06 -14.66 3.80
C ASN A 28 -0.04 -13.89 4.53
N THR A 29 -0.58 -14.48 5.61
CA THR A 29 -1.66 -13.91 6.43
C THR A 29 -1.12 -13.09 7.61
N GLY A 30 0.20 -13.01 7.75
CA GLY A 30 0.85 -12.22 8.80
C GLY A 30 0.78 -10.71 8.53
N PRO A 31 1.17 -9.90 9.54
CA PRO A 31 1.24 -8.45 9.40
C PRO A 31 2.26 -8.08 8.30
N ARG A 32 1.84 -7.24 7.35
CA ARG A 32 2.65 -6.94 6.15
C ARG A 32 2.19 -5.68 5.43
N VAL A 33 3.07 -5.17 4.56
CA VAL A 33 2.69 -4.22 3.52
C VAL A 33 1.83 -4.93 2.47
N THR A 34 0.74 -4.31 2.07
CA THR A 34 -0.22 -4.82 1.07
C THR A 34 -0.28 -3.99 -0.20
N GLY A 35 0.34 -2.82 -0.21
CA GLY A 35 0.41 -1.94 -1.37
C GLY A 35 0.93 -0.54 -1.03
N ILE A 36 1.00 0.30 -2.04
CA ILE A 36 1.31 1.72 -1.88
C ILE A 36 -0.01 2.46 -1.65
N GLY A 37 -0.16 3.08 -0.47
CA GLY A 37 -1.32 3.88 -0.11
C GLY A 37 -1.19 5.34 -0.54
N GLY A 38 0.04 5.85 -0.63
CA GLY A 38 0.27 7.22 -1.07
C GLY A 38 1.70 7.48 -1.56
N ILE A 39 1.82 8.44 -2.46
CA ILE A 39 3.07 9.02 -2.94
C ILE A 39 2.98 10.52 -2.70
N PHE A 40 3.76 11.02 -1.76
CA PHE A 40 3.73 12.40 -1.32
C PHE A 40 5.07 13.06 -1.62
N PHE A 41 5.07 14.27 -2.14
CA PHE A 41 6.27 15.03 -2.35
C PHE A 41 6.05 16.52 -2.22
N LYS A 42 7.12 17.25 -1.94
CA LYS A 42 7.09 18.70 -1.78
C LYS A 42 7.09 19.39 -3.14
N ALA A 43 6.45 20.53 -3.19
CA ALA A 43 6.41 21.40 -4.36
C ALA A 43 6.47 22.86 -3.92
N LYS A 44 7.14 23.71 -4.71
CA LYS A 44 7.18 25.17 -4.50
C LYS A 44 5.80 25.77 -4.63
N ASP A 45 5.10 25.40 -5.69
CA ASP A 45 3.71 25.80 -5.93
C ASP A 45 2.87 24.54 -6.22
N PRO A 46 2.26 23.94 -5.19
CA PRO A 46 1.40 22.76 -5.36
C PRO A 46 0.20 23.02 -6.25
N ALA A 47 -0.36 24.23 -6.27
CA ALA A 47 -1.54 24.57 -7.07
C ALA A 47 -1.19 24.61 -8.55
N ALA A 48 -0.14 25.31 -8.91
CA ALA A 48 0.33 25.38 -10.30
C ALA A 48 0.75 24.00 -10.81
N LEU A 49 1.43 23.20 -9.96
CA LEU A 49 1.87 21.88 -10.34
C LEU A 49 0.69 20.91 -10.51
N LYS A 50 -0.32 20.94 -9.64
CA LYS A 50 -1.58 20.17 -9.83
C LYS A 50 -2.25 20.55 -11.15
N ALA A 51 -2.36 21.84 -11.46
CA ALA A 51 -2.95 22.30 -12.72
C ALA A 51 -2.18 21.78 -13.94
N TRP A 52 -0.86 21.74 -13.87
CA TRP A 52 0.01 21.18 -14.91
C TRP A 52 -0.27 19.69 -15.16
N TYR A 53 -0.28 18.87 -14.08
CA TYR A 53 -0.57 17.45 -14.17
C TYR A 53 -1.98 17.17 -14.70
N SER A 54 -2.96 17.97 -14.27
CA SER A 54 -4.33 17.87 -14.77
C SER A 54 -4.40 18.18 -16.27
N LYS A 55 -3.76 19.29 -16.67
CA LYS A 55 -3.81 19.77 -18.07
C LYS A 55 -3.09 18.85 -19.06
N TYR A 56 -1.88 18.42 -18.70
CA TYR A 56 -1.00 17.73 -19.66
C TYR A 56 -1.03 16.21 -19.54
N LEU A 57 -1.37 15.66 -18.35
CA LEU A 57 -1.47 14.23 -18.13
C LEU A 57 -2.89 13.75 -17.88
N GLY A 58 -3.88 14.63 -17.90
CA GLY A 58 -5.27 14.27 -17.69
C GLY A 58 -5.57 13.75 -16.27
N MET A 59 -4.69 14.04 -15.29
CA MET A 59 -4.91 13.59 -13.92
C MET A 59 -6.12 14.30 -13.30
N ARG A 60 -7.06 13.53 -12.79
CA ARG A 60 -8.22 14.06 -12.05
C ARG A 60 -7.79 14.46 -10.65
N MET A 61 -7.85 15.75 -10.35
CA MET A 61 -7.45 16.31 -9.06
C MET A 61 -8.65 16.52 -8.14
N GLY A 62 -8.60 15.88 -6.96
CA GLY A 62 -9.47 16.20 -5.84
C GLY A 62 -8.82 17.22 -4.89
N GLY A 63 -9.45 17.45 -3.72
CA GLY A 63 -8.94 18.39 -2.72
C GLY A 63 -7.53 18.08 -2.23
N TYR A 64 -7.24 16.82 -2.00
CA TYR A 64 -5.94 16.36 -1.49
C TYR A 64 -4.93 15.96 -2.57
N GLY A 65 -5.35 15.77 -3.83
CA GLY A 65 -4.52 15.30 -4.92
C GLY A 65 -5.29 14.38 -5.85
N ALA A 66 -4.62 13.44 -6.49
CA ALA A 66 -5.26 12.42 -7.32
C ALA A 66 -5.32 11.07 -6.59
N ASN A 67 -6.41 10.33 -6.78
CA ASN A 67 -6.55 8.98 -6.27
C ASN A 67 -6.58 7.99 -7.45
N PHE A 68 -5.77 6.94 -7.32
CA PHE A 68 -5.75 5.82 -8.25
C PHE A 68 -6.37 4.62 -7.57
N GLU A 69 -7.45 4.10 -8.15
CA GLU A 69 -8.10 2.88 -7.68
C GLU A 69 -7.46 1.66 -8.36
N TRP A 70 -7.26 0.60 -7.60
CA TRP A 70 -6.76 -0.69 -8.06
C TRP A 70 -7.39 -1.83 -7.26
N HIS A 71 -7.13 -3.08 -7.63
CA HIS A 71 -7.64 -4.24 -6.91
C HIS A 71 -6.53 -4.93 -6.12
N GLN A 72 -6.85 -5.38 -4.90
CA GLN A 72 -5.87 -5.98 -4.00
C GLN A 72 -5.56 -7.42 -4.42
N GLY A 73 -4.34 -7.64 -4.92
CA GLY A 73 -3.88 -8.94 -5.38
C GLY A 73 -4.76 -9.49 -6.50
N MET A 74 -5.18 -10.76 -6.36
CA MET A 74 -6.07 -11.45 -7.32
C MET A 74 -7.57 -11.28 -7.00
N ASP A 75 -7.91 -10.57 -5.93
CA ASP A 75 -9.29 -10.37 -5.49
C ASP A 75 -9.87 -9.10 -6.11
N SER A 76 -10.61 -9.26 -7.21
CA SER A 76 -11.26 -8.15 -7.92
C SER A 76 -12.40 -7.47 -7.12
N THR A 77 -12.80 -8.03 -5.99
CA THR A 77 -13.84 -7.44 -5.12
C THR A 77 -13.26 -6.47 -4.09
N LYS A 78 -11.94 -6.56 -3.82
CA LYS A 78 -11.25 -5.71 -2.85
C LYS A 78 -10.55 -4.56 -3.55
N LYS A 79 -11.05 -3.36 -3.34
CA LYS A 79 -10.44 -2.15 -3.84
C LYS A 79 -9.27 -1.71 -2.98
N GLY A 80 -8.23 -1.20 -3.62
CA GLY A 80 -7.15 -0.47 -3.03
C GLY A 80 -7.05 0.92 -3.64
N PHE A 81 -6.41 1.83 -2.94
CA PHE A 81 -6.25 3.22 -3.40
C PHE A 81 -4.82 3.67 -3.17
N THR A 82 -4.30 4.43 -4.13
CA THR A 82 -3.03 5.15 -3.99
C THR A 82 -3.31 6.64 -4.17
N THR A 83 -3.03 7.42 -3.15
CA THR A 83 -3.16 8.88 -3.19
C THR A 83 -1.85 9.50 -3.68
N TRP A 84 -1.90 10.26 -4.76
CA TRP A 84 -0.81 11.13 -5.19
C TRP A 84 -1.08 12.55 -4.69
N ALA A 85 -0.20 13.10 -3.84
CA ALA A 85 -0.43 14.39 -3.22
C ALA A 85 0.83 15.25 -3.17
N LEU A 86 0.62 16.57 -3.31
CA LEU A 86 1.65 17.58 -3.20
C LEU A 86 1.53 18.34 -1.88
N PHE A 87 2.66 18.50 -1.23
CA PHE A 87 2.82 19.33 -0.04
C PHE A 87 3.62 20.58 -0.38
N LYS A 88 3.41 21.67 0.35
CA LYS A 88 4.27 22.85 0.23
C LYS A 88 5.71 22.47 0.60
N GLU A 89 6.71 23.04 -0.07
CA GLU A 89 8.14 22.80 0.24
C GLU A 89 8.47 23.09 1.71
N THR A 90 7.75 24.04 2.34
CA THR A 90 7.93 24.42 3.74
C THR A 90 7.26 23.46 4.74
N THR A 91 6.62 22.38 4.27
CA THR A 91 5.94 21.45 5.16
C THR A 91 6.89 20.81 6.16
N LYS A 92 6.45 20.66 7.40
CA LYS A 92 7.14 19.90 8.43
C LYS A 92 6.63 18.46 8.54
N TYR A 93 5.66 18.08 7.72
CA TYR A 93 5.03 16.77 7.80
C TYR A 93 6.03 15.62 7.54
N PHE A 94 7.06 15.86 6.73
CA PHE A 94 8.08 14.86 6.42
C PHE A 94 9.21 14.77 7.45
N GLN A 95 9.27 15.72 8.40
CA GLN A 95 10.28 15.66 9.45
C GLN A 95 10.15 14.38 10.32
N PRO A 96 11.26 13.82 10.83
CA PRO A 96 12.62 14.34 10.79
C PRO A 96 13.38 14.06 9.48
N SER A 97 12.76 13.43 8.46
CA SER A 97 13.41 13.22 7.16
C SER A 97 13.68 14.55 6.45
N GLU A 98 14.84 14.63 5.83
CA GLU A 98 15.25 15.74 4.96
C GLU A 98 14.86 15.50 3.50
N LYS A 99 14.25 14.36 3.19
CA LYS A 99 13.85 14.02 1.81
C LYS A 99 12.66 14.86 1.36
N GLU A 100 12.60 15.08 0.07
CA GLU A 100 11.53 15.85 -0.56
C GLU A 100 10.27 15.03 -0.85
N PHE A 101 10.26 13.76 -0.44
CA PHE A 101 9.15 12.82 -0.63
C PHE A 101 8.90 11.97 0.61
N MET A 102 7.72 11.38 0.67
CA MET A 102 7.36 10.35 1.65
C MET A 102 6.42 9.34 0.98
N ILE A 103 6.66 8.07 1.24
CA ILE A 103 5.78 6.98 0.77
C ILE A 103 4.88 6.54 1.92
N ASN A 104 3.60 6.43 1.62
CA ASN A 104 2.63 5.78 2.47
C ASN A 104 2.46 4.33 2.01
N TYR A 105 2.66 3.39 2.91
CA TYR A 105 2.40 1.97 2.67
C TYR A 105 1.12 1.52 3.34
N ARG A 106 0.24 0.92 2.57
CA ARG A 106 -0.91 0.18 3.12
C ARG A 106 -0.40 -1.06 3.84
N VAL A 107 -0.92 -1.29 5.03
CA VAL A 107 -0.55 -2.46 5.83
C VAL A 107 -1.77 -3.20 6.34
N GLU A 108 -1.59 -4.48 6.62
CA GLU A 108 -2.48 -5.30 7.42
C GLU A 108 -1.79 -5.66 8.74
N GLY A 109 -2.56 -5.67 9.84
CA GLY A 109 -2.05 -6.04 11.16
C GLY A 109 -1.09 -5.01 11.73
N LEU A 110 -1.41 -3.71 11.66
CA LEU A 110 -0.54 -2.61 12.08
C LEU A 110 0.00 -2.78 13.51
N ASP A 111 -0.84 -3.15 14.47
CA ASP A 111 -0.42 -3.31 15.87
C ASP A 111 0.65 -4.41 16.00
N GLN A 112 0.45 -5.55 15.32
CA GLN A 112 1.43 -6.63 15.32
C GLN A 112 2.70 -6.26 14.54
N LEU A 113 2.56 -5.50 13.45
CA LEU A 113 3.69 -4.99 12.69
C LEU A 113 4.58 -4.09 13.55
N LEU A 114 3.97 -3.18 14.30
CA LEU A 114 4.67 -2.30 15.24
C LEU A 114 5.31 -3.07 16.39
N ALA A 115 4.65 -4.10 16.92
CA ALA A 115 5.24 -4.97 17.95
C ALA A 115 6.49 -5.72 17.42
N ASN A 116 6.42 -6.24 16.18
CA ASN A 116 7.55 -6.90 15.54
C ASN A 116 8.72 -5.92 15.28
N MET A 117 8.41 -4.70 14.83
CA MET A 117 9.40 -3.64 14.61
C MET A 117 10.08 -3.25 15.93
N LYS A 118 9.31 -3.08 17.01
CA LYS A 118 9.83 -2.76 18.34
C LYS A 118 10.76 -3.86 18.85
N ALA A 119 10.41 -5.13 18.64
CA ALA A 119 11.27 -6.26 19.00
C ALA A 119 12.60 -6.24 18.20
N GLY A 120 12.60 -5.69 16.99
CA GLY A 120 13.78 -5.46 16.15
C GLY A 120 14.49 -4.12 16.42
N GLY A 121 14.07 -3.36 17.45
CA GLY A 121 14.69 -2.08 17.79
C GLY A 121 14.21 -0.88 16.96
N ILE A 122 13.19 -1.04 16.11
CA ILE A 122 12.62 0.04 15.29
C ILE A 122 11.45 0.63 16.05
N LEU A 123 11.54 1.93 16.35
CA LEU A 123 10.46 2.66 17.05
C LEU A 123 9.78 3.63 16.10
N PRO A 124 8.45 3.82 16.23
CA PRO A 124 7.76 4.89 15.52
C PRO A 124 8.29 6.27 15.94
N VAL A 125 8.21 7.24 15.01
CA VAL A 125 8.58 8.64 15.28
C VAL A 125 7.44 9.45 15.90
N ASP A 126 6.24 8.89 15.89
CA ASP A 126 5.04 9.48 16.50
C ASP A 126 4.07 8.40 17.01
N SER A 127 2.96 8.82 17.61
CA SER A 127 1.90 7.92 18.07
C SER A 127 0.95 7.54 16.94
N VAL A 128 0.34 6.35 17.05
CA VAL A 128 -0.70 5.90 16.12
C VAL A 128 -1.88 6.87 16.16
N GLN A 129 -2.18 7.48 15.03
CA GLN A 129 -3.36 8.32 14.82
C GLN A 129 -4.50 7.46 14.26
N LYS A 130 -5.66 7.49 14.93
CA LYS A 130 -6.85 6.74 14.50
C LYS A 130 -7.91 7.73 14.01
N VAL A 131 -8.37 7.54 12.78
CA VAL A 131 -9.44 8.31 12.15
C VAL A 131 -10.46 7.35 11.53
N SER A 132 -11.59 7.87 11.04
CA SER A 132 -12.65 7.04 10.47
C SER A 132 -12.18 6.13 9.33
N TYR A 133 -11.28 6.61 8.48
CA TYR A 133 -10.78 5.91 7.29
C TYR A 133 -9.47 5.13 7.52
N GLY A 134 -9.02 4.97 8.77
CA GLY A 134 -7.89 4.11 9.08
C GLY A 134 -7.02 4.57 10.23
N SER A 135 -5.90 3.86 10.42
CA SER A 135 -4.89 4.15 11.43
C SER A 135 -3.55 4.44 10.74
N PHE A 136 -2.85 5.46 11.21
CA PHE A 136 -1.60 5.97 10.64
C PHE A 136 -0.52 6.06 11.70
N VAL A 137 0.71 5.80 11.31
CA VAL A 137 1.91 6.00 12.14
C VAL A 137 3.12 6.15 11.23
N HIS A 138 4.14 6.87 11.70
CA HIS A 138 5.35 7.06 10.93
C HIS A 138 6.54 6.35 11.54
N ILE A 139 7.42 5.88 10.67
CA ILE A 139 8.72 5.29 11.02
C ILE A 139 9.80 5.93 10.16
N MET A 140 11.07 5.69 10.53
CA MET A 140 12.23 6.01 9.68
C MET A 140 12.85 4.71 9.18
N ASP A 141 13.25 4.68 7.92
CA ASP A 141 14.10 3.63 7.42
C ASP A 141 15.59 3.93 7.67
N PRO A 142 16.51 2.96 7.44
CA PRO A 142 17.95 3.16 7.67
C PRO A 142 18.59 4.25 6.80
N GLU A 143 17.97 4.61 5.67
CA GLU A 143 18.46 5.66 4.75
C GLU A 143 17.87 7.05 5.05
N GLY A 144 17.12 7.18 6.16
CA GLY A 144 16.51 8.44 6.59
C GLY A 144 15.27 8.84 5.80
N ASN A 145 14.59 7.90 5.14
CA ASN A 145 13.30 8.17 4.56
C ASN A 145 12.22 8.04 5.66
N LYS A 146 11.36 9.04 5.78
CA LYS A 146 10.14 8.90 6.58
C LYS A 146 9.12 8.09 5.80
N ILE A 147 8.56 7.11 6.45
CA ILE A 147 7.54 6.20 5.90
C ILE A 147 6.28 6.37 6.73
N GLU A 148 5.14 6.51 6.07
CA GLU A 148 3.84 6.43 6.70
C GLU A 148 3.27 5.02 6.52
N LEU A 149 2.92 4.37 7.62
CA LEU A 149 2.20 3.10 7.63
C LEU A 149 0.72 3.38 7.83
N TRP A 150 -0.10 2.91 6.92
CA TRP A 150 -1.54 3.11 6.93
C TRP A 150 -2.29 1.77 6.92
N GLN A 151 -3.00 1.48 8.01
CA GLN A 151 -3.99 0.40 8.01
C GLN A 151 -5.36 1.01 7.69
N PRO A 152 -5.85 0.87 6.45
CA PRO A 152 -7.09 1.49 6.03
C PRO A 152 -8.33 0.83 6.63
N ASN A 153 -9.38 1.63 6.79
CA ASN A 153 -10.75 1.18 6.76
C ASN A 153 -11.28 1.39 5.34
N ASP A 154 -11.18 0.35 4.50
CA ASP A 154 -11.48 0.45 3.07
C ASP A 154 -12.94 0.85 2.80
N VAL A 155 -13.87 0.46 3.68
CA VAL A 155 -15.29 0.80 3.56
C VAL A 155 -15.49 2.32 3.72
N GLU A 156 -14.88 2.92 4.74
CA GLU A 156 -15.00 4.35 4.97
C GLU A 156 -14.17 5.16 3.97
N TYR A 157 -12.99 4.68 3.58
CA TYR A 157 -12.16 5.36 2.59
C TYR A 157 -12.82 5.41 1.21
N ALA A 158 -13.49 4.33 0.78
CA ALA A 158 -14.20 4.27 -0.49
C ALA A 158 -15.33 5.31 -0.59
N LYS A 159 -16.01 5.61 0.54
CA LYS A 159 -17.03 6.67 0.59
C LYS A 159 -16.44 8.05 0.29
N MET A 160 -15.23 8.32 0.79
CA MET A 160 -14.53 9.59 0.55
C MET A 160 -14.05 9.71 -0.91
N GLY A 161 -13.63 8.60 -1.53
CA GLY A 161 -13.14 8.58 -2.92
C GLY A 161 -14.25 8.75 -3.96
N SER A 162 -15.48 8.32 -3.64
CA SER A 162 -16.63 8.47 -4.55
C SER A 162 -17.05 9.92 -4.79
N ASP A 163 -16.77 10.81 -3.85
CA ASP A 163 -17.09 12.24 -3.97
C ASP A 163 -16.06 13.02 -4.80
N ASN A 164 -14.86 12.49 -4.99
CA ASN A 164 -13.79 13.12 -5.79
C ASN A 164 -13.79 12.67 -7.27
N ASN A 165 -14.66 11.73 -7.65
CA ASN A 165 -14.75 11.18 -9.00
C ASN A 165 -16.01 11.62 -9.77
N LYS A 166 -16.80 12.55 -9.22
CA LYS A 166 -17.97 13.15 -9.89
C LYS A 166 -17.63 14.46 -10.57
#